data_e6f9bbe1ab11395cebcf771314a99228
#
_entry.id   e6f9bbe1ab11395cebcf771314a99228
#
_cell.length_a   1.000
_cell.length_b   1.000
_cell.length_c   1.000
_cell.angle_alpha   90.00
_cell.angle_beta   90.00
_cell.angle_gamma   90.00
#
_symmetry.space_group_name_H-M   'P 1'
#
loop_
_entity.id
_entity.type
_entity.pdbx_description
1 polymer ?
#
loop_
_entity_poly.entity_id
_entity_poly.type
_entity_poly.pdbx_seq_one_letter_code
_entity_poly.pdbx_strand_id
1 'polypeptide(L)'
;LGLCCILSGIMVYVPFLRYSYMEQMIVIFTEYKPIVSPDHAYEFLGDIGAAYGTITMITYLFGGLIADKFREKNLLLAGSILMGLSSIWYGTVPGKTGLILIHVFYAIGTGILIWSAFLKVTRKMGTSKEQGRMFSISEMARSILNMLIGFLGVAMLGRAVIGDGSMDPQV
;
A
#
# COMPACT_ATOMS: atom_id res chain seq x y z
N LEU A 1 8.84 11.51 -14.80
CA LEU A 1 8.75 10.06 -14.57
C LEU A 1 9.23 9.68 -13.15
N GLY A 2 10.46 10.06 -12.74
CA GLY A 2 11.04 9.68 -11.46
C GLY A 2 10.11 9.96 -10.26
N LEU A 3 9.59 11.18 -10.12
CA LEU A 3 8.65 11.54 -9.05
C LEU A 3 7.38 10.67 -9.09
N CYS A 4 6.86 10.37 -10.28
CA CYS A 4 5.69 9.52 -10.44
C CYS A 4 5.98 8.06 -10.00
N CYS A 5 7.16 7.53 -10.33
CA CYS A 5 7.60 6.21 -9.89
C CYS A 5 7.77 6.15 -8.36
N ILE A 6 8.35 7.19 -7.75
CA ILE A 6 8.51 7.30 -6.30
C ILE A 6 7.15 7.31 -5.60
N LEU A 7 6.25 8.21 -6.01
CA LEU A 7 4.91 8.31 -5.43
C LEU A 7 4.12 7.00 -5.59
N SER A 8 4.09 6.44 -6.81
CA SER A 8 3.36 5.19 -7.05
C SER A 8 3.98 4.00 -6.30
N GLY A 9 5.32 3.94 -6.21
CA GLY A 9 6.01 2.90 -5.45
C GLY A 9 5.64 2.92 -3.96
N ILE A 10 5.79 4.08 -3.31
CA ILE A 10 5.47 4.23 -1.89
C ILE A 10 3.97 3.96 -1.64
N MET A 11 3.08 4.60 -2.39
CA MET A 11 1.65 4.52 -2.13
C MET A 11 1.06 3.14 -2.42
N VAL A 12 1.52 2.46 -3.47
CA VAL A 12 1.05 1.11 -3.79
C VAL A 12 1.58 0.08 -2.78
N TYR A 13 2.73 0.33 -2.14
CA TYR A 13 3.29 -0.59 -1.14
C TYR A 13 2.53 -0.58 0.19
N VAL A 14 1.94 0.56 0.59
CA VAL A 14 1.26 0.71 1.89
C VAL A 14 0.21 -0.38 2.17
N PRO A 15 -0.71 -0.74 1.28
CA PRO A 15 -1.67 -1.81 1.53
C PRO A 15 -1.05 -3.20 1.71
N PHE A 16 0.18 -3.38 1.24
CA PHE A 16 0.92 -4.65 1.31
C PHE A 16 1.79 -4.77 2.56
N LEU A 17 1.91 -3.73 3.38
CA LEU A 17 2.64 -3.77 4.66
C LEU A 17 2.20 -4.93 5.55
N ARG A 18 0.90 -5.27 5.54
CA ARG A 18 0.36 -6.40 6.30
C ARG A 18 1.02 -7.75 5.97
N TYR A 19 1.49 -7.95 4.75
CA TYR A 19 2.20 -9.18 4.38
C TYR A 19 3.65 -9.18 4.84
N SER A 20 4.28 -8.01 4.84
CA SER A 20 5.67 -7.85 5.30
C SER A 20 5.81 -7.88 6.82
N TYR A 21 4.75 -7.47 7.55
CA TYR A 21 4.76 -7.30 9.00
C TYR A 21 3.58 -8.01 9.67
N MET A 22 3.22 -9.19 9.15
CA MET A 22 2.03 -9.93 9.59
C MET A 22 2.08 -10.26 11.08
N GLU A 23 3.18 -10.80 11.56
CA GLU A 23 3.36 -11.20 12.96
C GLU A 23 3.23 -10.00 13.91
N GLN A 24 3.88 -8.88 13.55
CA GLN A 24 3.81 -7.65 14.36
C GLN A 24 2.38 -7.07 14.38
N MET A 25 1.65 -7.17 13.28
CA MET A 25 0.26 -6.75 13.24
C MET A 25 -0.65 -7.64 14.09
N ILE A 26 -0.39 -8.95 14.12
CA ILE A 26 -1.11 -9.87 14.99
C ILE A 26 -0.93 -9.46 16.45
N VAL A 27 0.30 -9.25 16.89
CA VAL A 27 0.60 -8.79 18.26
C VAL A 27 -0.13 -7.47 18.57
N ILE A 28 -0.10 -6.50 17.64
CA ILE A 28 -0.80 -5.23 17.83
C ILE A 28 -2.32 -5.44 17.99
N PHE A 29 -2.93 -6.31 17.19
CA PHE A 29 -4.37 -6.50 17.16
C PHE A 29 -4.89 -7.45 18.24
N THR A 30 -4.04 -8.25 18.87
CA THR A 30 -4.41 -9.21 19.90
C THR A 30 -3.98 -8.79 21.31
N GLU A 31 -2.82 -8.17 21.45
CA GLU A 31 -2.23 -7.86 22.75
C GLU A 31 -2.24 -6.36 23.06
N TYR A 32 -1.70 -5.55 22.14
CA TYR A 32 -1.54 -4.11 22.40
C TYR A 32 -2.87 -3.35 22.30
N LYS A 33 -3.66 -3.66 21.29
CA LYS A 33 -5.01 -3.12 21.13
C LYS A 33 -5.94 -4.25 20.70
N PRO A 34 -6.50 -5.01 21.66
CA PRO A 34 -7.24 -6.22 21.37
C PRO A 34 -8.53 -5.93 20.60
N ILE A 35 -8.42 -6.04 19.25
CA ILE A 35 -9.53 -5.89 18.31
C ILE A 35 -10.09 -7.27 17.97
N VAL A 36 -9.22 -8.29 17.96
CA VAL A 36 -9.51 -9.66 17.54
C VAL A 36 -8.91 -10.62 18.56
N SER A 37 -9.55 -11.76 18.80
CA SER A 37 -8.96 -12.85 19.58
C SER A 37 -7.80 -13.50 18.80
N PRO A 38 -6.78 -14.05 19.47
CA PRO A 38 -5.63 -14.69 18.83
C PRO A 38 -6.03 -15.74 17.80
N ASP A 39 -7.05 -16.56 18.09
CA ASP A 39 -7.54 -17.64 17.23
C ASP A 39 -8.09 -17.15 15.88
N HIS A 40 -8.57 -15.90 15.81
CA HIS A 40 -9.17 -15.30 14.60
C HIS A 40 -8.30 -14.20 13.96
N ALA A 41 -7.08 -13.98 14.44
CA ALA A 41 -6.24 -12.90 13.96
C ALA A 41 -5.80 -13.06 12.49
N TYR A 42 -5.44 -14.28 12.11
CA TYR A 42 -5.06 -14.60 10.72
C TYR A 42 -6.26 -14.51 9.76
N GLU A 43 -7.42 -14.99 10.18
CA GLU A 43 -8.68 -14.89 9.44
C GLU A 43 -9.02 -13.42 9.18
N PHE A 44 -8.95 -12.58 10.20
CA PHE A 44 -9.21 -11.16 10.06
C PHE A 44 -8.23 -10.44 9.11
N LEU A 45 -6.95 -10.77 9.15
CA LEU A 45 -5.99 -10.24 8.18
C LEU A 45 -6.31 -10.71 6.76
N GLY A 46 -6.82 -11.93 6.60
CA GLY A 46 -7.35 -12.45 5.35
C GLY A 46 -8.56 -11.65 4.86
N ASP A 47 -9.52 -11.34 5.73
CA ASP A 47 -10.72 -10.54 5.41
C ASP A 47 -10.36 -9.13 4.93
N ILE A 48 -9.44 -8.48 5.62
CA ILE A 48 -8.90 -7.19 5.19
C ILE A 48 -8.28 -7.29 3.80
N GLY A 49 -7.54 -8.37 3.54
CA GLY A 49 -6.95 -8.66 2.24
C GLY A 49 -7.98 -8.90 1.16
N ALA A 50 -9.00 -9.67 1.44
CA ALA A 50 -10.09 -9.97 0.53
C ALA A 50 -10.90 -8.70 0.18
N ALA A 51 -11.19 -7.87 1.17
CA ALA A 51 -11.85 -6.57 0.96
C ALA A 51 -11.03 -5.67 0.03
N TYR A 52 -9.72 -5.51 0.31
CA TYR A 52 -8.83 -4.75 -0.55
C TYR A 52 -8.79 -5.31 -1.98
N GLY A 53 -8.58 -6.61 -2.15
CA GLY A 53 -8.46 -7.26 -3.45
C GLY A 53 -9.74 -7.15 -4.29
N THR A 54 -10.89 -7.39 -3.68
CA THR A 54 -12.20 -7.30 -4.34
C THR A 54 -12.46 -5.89 -4.86
N ILE A 55 -12.27 -4.88 -4.02
CA ILE A 55 -12.47 -3.49 -4.43
C ILE A 55 -11.43 -3.07 -5.47
N THR A 56 -10.18 -3.50 -5.34
CA THR A 56 -9.12 -3.21 -6.32
C THR A 56 -9.46 -3.76 -7.70
N MET A 57 -10.01 -4.97 -7.78
CA MET A 57 -10.47 -5.55 -9.05
C MET A 57 -11.54 -4.67 -9.72
N ILE A 58 -12.50 -4.20 -8.96
CA ILE A 58 -13.55 -3.28 -9.45
C ILE A 58 -12.92 -1.95 -9.89
N THR A 59 -12.02 -1.39 -9.10
CA THR A 59 -11.39 -0.10 -9.37
C THR A 59 -10.53 -0.10 -10.63
N TYR A 60 -9.91 -1.21 -10.99
CA TYR A 60 -9.15 -1.34 -12.24
C TYR A 60 -10.04 -1.27 -13.49
N LEU A 61 -11.26 -1.78 -13.42
CA LEU A 61 -12.22 -1.67 -14.55
C LEU A 61 -12.58 -0.21 -14.84
N PHE A 62 -12.74 0.61 -13.81
CA PHE A 62 -13.15 2.02 -13.95
C PHE A 62 -11.97 2.99 -14.01
N GLY A 63 -10.78 2.58 -13.58
CA GLY A 63 -9.60 3.43 -13.49
C GLY A 63 -9.19 4.06 -14.83
N GLY A 64 -9.28 3.30 -15.93
CA GLY A 64 -9.01 3.79 -17.28
C GLY A 64 -9.95 4.92 -17.70
N LEU A 65 -11.26 4.73 -17.48
CA LEU A 65 -12.29 5.72 -17.82
C LEU A 65 -12.11 7.04 -17.05
N ILE A 66 -11.72 6.94 -15.80
CA ILE A 66 -11.47 8.10 -14.93
C ILE A 66 -10.16 8.78 -15.33
N ALA A 67 -9.12 8.02 -15.64
CA ALA A 67 -7.86 8.57 -16.11
C ALA A 67 -8.01 9.39 -17.39
N ASP A 68 -8.90 8.98 -18.29
CA ASP A 68 -9.13 9.70 -19.54
C ASP A 68 -9.80 11.07 -19.32
N LYS A 69 -10.68 11.18 -18.33
CA LYS A 69 -11.43 12.41 -18.02
C LYS A 69 -10.64 13.43 -17.22
N PHE A 70 -9.73 12.99 -16.38
CA PHE A 70 -9.02 13.87 -15.45
C PHE A 70 -7.54 14.01 -15.81
N ARG A 71 -6.95 15.14 -15.40
CA ARG A 71 -5.51 15.37 -15.55
C ARG A 71 -4.76 14.48 -14.56
N GLU A 72 -3.71 13.83 -15.03
CA GLU A 72 -2.86 12.92 -14.26
C GLU A 72 -2.34 13.54 -12.95
N LYS A 73 -1.98 14.83 -12.97
CA LYS A 73 -1.56 15.58 -11.77
C LYS A 73 -2.64 15.59 -10.69
N ASN A 74 -3.89 15.82 -11.06
CA ASN A 74 -4.99 15.89 -10.11
C ASN A 74 -5.30 14.51 -9.52
N LEU A 75 -5.23 13.47 -10.33
CA LEU A 75 -5.40 12.09 -9.88
C LEU A 75 -4.31 11.67 -8.90
N LEU A 76 -3.04 11.98 -9.21
CA LEU A 76 -1.91 11.70 -8.30
C LEU A 76 -2.07 12.47 -6.99
N LEU A 77 -2.45 13.75 -7.04
CA LEU A 77 -2.64 14.56 -5.85
C LEU A 77 -3.78 14.03 -4.98
N ALA A 78 -4.96 13.77 -5.58
CA ALA A 78 -6.10 13.22 -4.87
C ALA A 78 -5.79 11.84 -4.28
N GLY A 79 -5.11 10.98 -5.04
CA GLY A 79 -4.67 9.67 -4.56
C GLY A 79 -3.70 9.77 -3.40
N SER A 80 -2.71 10.66 -3.48
CA SER A 80 -1.74 10.87 -2.39
C SER A 80 -2.40 11.39 -1.11
N ILE A 81 -3.35 12.32 -1.23
CA ILE A 81 -4.10 12.83 -0.08
C ILE A 81 -4.95 11.71 0.53
N LEU A 82 -5.70 10.97 -0.28
CA LEU A 82 -6.53 9.87 0.20
C LEU A 82 -5.69 8.80 0.91
N MET A 83 -4.57 8.39 0.31
CA MET A 83 -3.67 7.40 0.89
C MET A 83 -3.02 7.91 2.17
N GLY A 84 -2.57 9.17 2.20
CA GLY A 84 -1.97 9.79 3.38
C GLY A 84 -2.94 9.86 4.56
N LEU A 85 -4.15 10.35 4.34
CA LEU A 85 -5.18 10.42 5.38
C LEU A 85 -5.58 9.03 5.89
N SER A 86 -5.74 8.08 4.97
CA SER A 86 -6.04 6.69 5.34
C SER A 86 -4.90 6.05 6.14
N SER A 87 -3.64 6.38 5.82
CA SER A 87 -2.46 5.87 6.56
C SER A 87 -2.36 6.48 7.97
N ILE A 88 -2.68 7.76 8.13
CA ILE A 88 -2.75 8.40 9.44
C ILE A 88 -3.85 7.74 10.28
N TRP A 89 -5.02 7.51 9.68
CA TRP A 89 -6.10 6.80 10.35
C TRP A 89 -5.73 5.36 10.71
N TYR A 90 -5.03 4.65 9.82
CA TYR A 90 -4.51 3.31 10.09
C TYR A 90 -3.59 3.28 11.31
N GLY A 91 -2.74 4.28 11.47
CA GLY A 91 -1.85 4.43 12.62
C GLY A 91 -2.57 4.58 13.97
N THR A 92 -3.85 5.00 13.98
CA THR A 92 -4.67 5.02 15.21
C THR A 92 -5.20 3.64 15.61
N VAL A 93 -4.96 2.62 14.80
CA VAL A 93 -5.47 1.25 14.97
C VAL A 93 -6.97 1.27 15.28
N PRO A 94 -7.83 1.67 14.34
CA PRO A 94 -9.28 1.67 14.56
C PRO A 94 -9.80 0.24 14.66
N GLY A 95 -11.02 0.08 15.17
CA GLY A 95 -11.65 -1.24 15.29
C GLY A 95 -11.81 -1.97 13.94
N LYS A 96 -12.27 -3.22 13.95
CA LYS A 96 -12.41 -4.09 12.76
C LYS A 96 -13.00 -3.38 11.54
N THR A 97 -14.14 -2.74 11.69
CA THR A 97 -14.82 -2.02 10.61
C THR A 97 -13.97 -0.87 10.05
N GLY A 98 -13.28 -0.14 10.93
CA GLY A 98 -12.39 0.95 10.51
C GLY A 98 -11.22 0.44 9.68
N LEU A 99 -10.61 -0.67 10.07
CA LEU A 99 -9.51 -1.29 9.31
C LEU A 99 -9.97 -1.77 7.92
N ILE A 100 -11.15 -2.36 7.81
CA ILE A 100 -11.73 -2.76 6.52
C ILE A 100 -11.99 -1.53 5.65
N LEU A 101 -12.60 -0.47 6.19
CA LEU A 101 -12.85 0.78 5.45
C LEU A 101 -11.57 1.44 4.96
N ILE A 102 -10.52 1.46 5.76
CA ILE A 102 -9.21 1.97 5.34
C ILE A 102 -8.69 1.20 4.11
N HIS A 103 -8.82 -0.12 4.10
CA HIS A 103 -8.39 -0.92 2.96
C HIS A 103 -9.26 -0.72 1.72
N VAL A 104 -10.53 -0.40 1.87
CA VAL A 104 -11.39 0.08 0.77
C VAL A 104 -10.87 1.41 0.21
N PHE A 105 -10.51 2.37 1.08
CA PHE A 105 -9.92 3.63 0.63
C PHE A 105 -8.55 3.42 -0.04
N TYR A 106 -7.73 2.51 0.47
CA TYR A 106 -6.49 2.12 -0.18
C TYR A 106 -6.73 1.54 -1.57
N ALA A 107 -7.73 0.68 -1.75
CA ALA A 107 -8.08 0.12 -3.05
C ALA A 107 -8.54 1.19 -4.06
N ILE A 108 -9.35 2.14 -3.62
CA ILE A 108 -9.78 3.28 -4.45
C ILE A 108 -8.57 4.18 -4.79
N GLY A 109 -7.78 4.54 -3.79
CA GLY A 109 -6.61 5.40 -3.96
C GLY A 109 -5.57 4.79 -4.89
N THR A 110 -5.23 3.53 -4.69
CA THR A 110 -4.24 2.83 -5.53
C THR A 110 -4.80 2.51 -6.91
N GLY A 111 -5.98 1.91 -7.03
CA GLY A 111 -6.52 1.41 -8.30
C GLY A 111 -7.00 2.51 -9.24
N ILE A 112 -7.89 3.39 -8.77
CA ILE A 112 -8.49 4.44 -9.60
C ILE A 112 -7.57 5.64 -9.78
N LEU A 113 -6.94 6.11 -8.69
CA LEU A 113 -6.28 7.40 -8.70
C LEU A 113 -4.79 7.28 -9.07
N ILE A 114 -4.02 6.50 -8.33
CA ILE A 114 -2.57 6.46 -8.49
C ILE A 114 -2.16 5.59 -9.68
N TRP A 115 -2.69 4.37 -9.76
CA TRP A 115 -2.31 3.42 -10.79
C TRP A 115 -2.67 3.88 -12.19
N SER A 116 -3.89 4.35 -12.39
CA SER A 116 -4.35 4.85 -13.68
C SER A 116 -3.60 6.11 -14.12
N ALA A 117 -3.30 7.02 -13.19
CA ALA A 117 -2.45 8.18 -13.47
C ALA A 117 -1.02 7.78 -13.80
N PHE A 118 -0.44 6.82 -13.08
CA PHE A 118 0.88 6.27 -13.35
C PHE A 118 0.98 5.68 -14.77
N LEU A 119 0.02 4.85 -15.16
CA LEU A 119 -0.05 4.29 -16.51
C LEU A 119 -0.15 5.38 -17.58
N LYS A 120 -0.98 6.40 -17.35
CA LYS A 120 -1.15 7.53 -18.27
C LYS A 120 0.13 8.35 -18.41
N VAL A 121 0.83 8.64 -17.32
CA VAL A 121 2.12 9.34 -17.36
C VAL A 121 3.15 8.52 -18.09
N THR A 122 3.28 7.23 -17.78
CA THR A 122 4.26 6.34 -18.43
C THR A 122 4.03 6.26 -19.94
N ARG A 123 2.77 6.19 -20.39
CA ARG A 123 2.42 6.21 -21.81
C ARG A 123 2.82 7.51 -22.50
N LYS A 124 2.74 8.66 -21.83
CA LYS A 124 3.11 9.96 -22.39
C LYS A 124 4.62 10.19 -22.51
N MET A 125 5.44 9.38 -21.84
CA MET A 125 6.88 9.59 -21.74
C MET A 125 7.70 8.95 -22.87
N GLY A 126 7.09 8.12 -23.71
CA GLY A 126 7.78 7.44 -24.80
C GLY A 126 6.96 7.40 -26.09
N THR A 127 7.65 7.18 -27.20
CA THR A 127 7.00 6.90 -28.49
C THR A 127 6.34 5.53 -28.48
N SER A 128 5.45 5.25 -29.43
CA SER A 128 4.75 3.95 -29.52
C SER A 128 5.72 2.76 -29.59
N LYS A 129 6.93 2.95 -30.13
CA LYS A 129 7.97 1.91 -30.22
C LYS A 129 8.70 1.70 -28.89
N GLU A 130 8.70 2.68 -28.01
CA GLU A 130 9.43 2.67 -26.73
C GLU A 130 8.55 2.36 -25.51
N GLN A 131 7.24 2.16 -25.70
CA GLN A 131 6.28 1.94 -24.62
C GLN A 131 6.71 0.79 -23.67
N GLY A 132 7.09 -0.35 -24.22
CA GLY A 132 7.54 -1.49 -23.42
C GLY A 132 8.76 -1.15 -22.56
N ARG A 133 9.74 -0.43 -23.13
CA ARG A 133 10.93 0.02 -22.39
C ARG A 133 10.58 1.00 -21.27
N MET A 134 9.68 1.95 -21.53
CA MET A 134 9.24 2.91 -20.51
C MET A 134 8.54 2.22 -19.34
N PHE A 135 7.66 1.27 -19.64
CA PHE A 135 7.01 0.48 -18.60
C PHE A 135 8.01 -0.35 -17.79
N SER A 136 8.93 -1.06 -18.44
CA SER A 136 9.94 -1.87 -17.77
C SER A 136 10.82 -1.04 -16.84
N ILE A 137 11.30 0.12 -17.29
CA ILE A 137 12.11 1.03 -16.47
C ILE A 137 11.29 1.56 -15.28
N SER A 138 10.04 1.91 -15.50
CA SER A 138 9.16 2.41 -14.45
C SER A 138 8.88 1.34 -13.38
N GLU A 139 8.62 0.10 -13.79
CA GLU A 139 8.39 -1.02 -12.87
C GLU A 139 9.66 -1.40 -12.11
N MET A 140 10.82 -1.38 -12.77
CA MET A 140 12.10 -1.62 -12.12
C MET A 140 12.38 -0.56 -11.04
N ALA A 141 12.20 0.72 -11.35
CA ALA A 141 12.39 1.81 -10.39
C ALA A 141 11.44 1.68 -9.20
N ARG A 142 10.17 1.35 -9.44
CA ARG A 142 9.17 1.11 -8.40
C ARG A 142 9.52 -0.08 -7.52
N SER A 143 9.97 -1.19 -8.11
CA SER A 143 10.36 -2.40 -7.38
C SER A 143 11.58 -2.17 -6.48
N ILE A 144 12.58 -1.42 -6.97
CA ILE A 144 13.75 -1.03 -6.17
C ILE A 144 13.31 -0.20 -4.95
N LEU A 145 12.40 0.76 -5.14
CA LEU A 145 11.87 1.56 -4.04
C LEU A 145 11.11 0.71 -3.02
N ASN A 146 10.28 -0.22 -3.47
CA ASN A 146 9.56 -1.12 -2.58
C ASN A 146 10.52 -2.00 -1.76
N MET A 147 11.57 -2.50 -2.39
CA MET A 147 12.61 -3.26 -1.70
C MET A 147 13.33 -2.41 -0.64
N LEU A 148 13.71 -1.17 -0.96
CA LEU A 148 14.36 -0.26 -0.01
C LEU A 148 13.45 0.08 1.17
N ILE A 149 12.16 0.35 0.92
CA ILE A 149 11.17 0.62 1.98
C ILE A 149 11.01 -0.62 2.87
N GLY A 150 10.93 -1.81 2.29
CA GLY A 150 10.86 -3.07 3.03
C GLY A 150 12.06 -3.26 3.95
N PHE A 151 13.29 -3.08 3.45
CA PHE A 151 14.51 -3.16 4.26
C PHE A 151 14.57 -2.12 5.37
N LEU A 152 14.18 -0.87 5.08
CA LEU A 152 14.14 0.19 6.10
C LEU A 152 13.14 -0.16 7.20
N GLY A 153 11.97 -0.67 6.85
CA GLY A 153 10.97 -1.08 7.81
C GLY A 153 11.45 -2.22 8.71
N VAL A 154 12.06 -3.26 8.15
CA VAL A 154 12.66 -4.36 8.94
C VAL A 154 13.79 -3.84 9.85
N ALA A 155 14.64 -2.96 9.34
CA ALA A 155 15.72 -2.38 10.14
C ALA A 155 15.21 -1.51 11.30
N MET A 156 14.11 -0.77 11.09
CA MET A 156 13.48 0.04 12.14
C MET A 156 12.81 -0.85 13.20
N LEU A 157 12.08 -1.87 12.78
CA LEU A 157 11.45 -2.83 13.70
C LEU A 157 12.49 -3.63 14.49
N GLY A 158 13.53 -4.12 13.82
CA GLY A 158 14.62 -4.84 14.48
C GLY A 158 15.30 -3.99 15.56
N ARG A 159 15.50 -2.69 15.33
CA ARG A 159 16.05 -1.78 16.35
C ARG A 159 15.08 -1.54 17.51
N ALA A 160 13.79 -1.41 17.24
CA ALA A 160 12.78 -1.24 18.27
C ALA A 160 12.70 -2.47 19.18
N VAL A 161 12.75 -3.67 18.61
CA VAL A 161 12.73 -4.94 19.34
C VAL A 161 14.02 -5.17 20.16
N ILE A 162 15.19 -4.91 19.57
CA ILE A 162 16.47 -5.06 20.26
C ILE A 162 16.66 -3.99 21.36
N GLY A 163 16.13 -2.77 21.12
CA GLY A 163 16.22 -1.66 22.07
C GLY A 163 15.37 -1.83 23.33
N ASP A 164 14.28 -2.60 23.24
CA ASP A 164 13.37 -2.85 24.37
C ASP A 164 13.76 -4.07 25.24
N GLY A 165 14.82 -4.80 24.88
CA GLY A 165 15.32 -5.93 25.66
C GLY A 165 14.33 -7.11 25.84
N SER A 166 13.24 -7.10 25.11
CA SER A 166 12.12 -8.03 25.30
C SER A 166 12.21 -9.32 24.48
N MET A 167 13.30 -9.56 23.76
CA MET A 167 13.56 -10.87 23.18
C MET A 167 14.80 -11.53 23.85
N ASP A 168 14.53 -12.39 24.80
CA ASP A 168 15.46 -13.42 25.21
C ASP A 168 15.65 -14.41 24.03
N PRO A 169 16.87 -14.63 23.53
CA PRO A 169 17.08 -15.50 22.37
C PRO A 169 16.88 -17.00 22.66
N GLN A 170 16.21 -17.36 23.74
CA GLN A 170 16.00 -18.74 24.20
C GLN A 170 14.54 -19.18 24.33
N VAL A 171 13.60 -18.56 23.61
CA VAL A 171 12.23 -19.09 23.53
C VAL A 171 11.86 -19.32 22.07
#